data_ac1c1f20921a515a3a884ab2bda68584
#
_entry.id   ac1c1f20921a515a3a884ab2bda68584
#
_cell.length_a   1.000
_cell.length_b   1.000
_cell.length_c   1.000
_cell.angle_alpha   90.00
_cell.angle_beta   90.00
_cell.angle_gamma   90.00
#
_symmetry.space_group_name_H-M   'P 1'
#
loop_
_entity.id
_entity.type
_entity.pdbx_description
1 polymer ?
#
loop_
_entity_poly.entity_id
_entity_poly.type
_entity_poly.pdbx_seq_one_letter_code
_entity_poly.pdbx_strand_id
1 'polypeptide(L)'
;MDPSPATASAPGAHGKVFTPTERAYLAGQPLARLATTGPDGGPQVRPVGFVLNDDDTLDIGGPTMRRTQKYRNAQARPEVSLLIDDMAPADDPVAPGWGRGVEIRGRAELLTLDAPPMAPDFFSNDVLRIHPRRVIAWHLEPDDGRSQSRDVG
;
A
#
# COMPACT_ATOMS: atom_id res chain seq x y z
N MET A 1 3.63 25.49 24.34
CA MET A 1 3.42 25.53 23.57
C MET A 1 3.05 24.53 22.84
N ASP A 2 2.56 24.30 22.38
CA ASP A 2 2.10 23.43 21.84
C ASP A 2 2.05 23.25 20.56
N PRO A 3 2.25 22.83 20.18
CA PRO A 3 2.28 22.59 19.04
C PRO A 3 1.45 21.99 18.26
N SER A 4 1.12 21.70 18.36
CA SER A 4 0.63 21.16 17.74
C SER A 4 0.12 20.80 16.83
N PRO A 5 0.05 20.78 16.74
CA PRO A 5 -0.53 20.38 16.05
C PRO A 5 -0.65 19.92 14.94
N ALA A 6 -0.16 19.80 14.85
CA ALA A 6 -0.17 19.41 14.04
C ALA A 6 -0.76 19.01 13.26
N THR A 7 -0.67 19.12 13.53
CA THR A 7 -1.02 18.74 13.12
C THR A 7 -1.81 18.44 12.41
N ALA A 8 -1.62 18.50 12.80
CA ALA A 8 -2.74 18.22 12.38
C ALA A 8 -2.95 18.06 11.02
N SER A 9 -2.80 17.08 10.66
CA SER A 9 -3.09 16.84 9.33
C SER A 9 -4.38 17.48 9.00
N ALA A 10 -4.31 18.28 8.03
CA ALA A 10 -5.50 18.88 7.51
C ALA A 10 -6.50 17.77 7.24
N PRO A 11 -7.76 17.94 7.61
CA PRO A 11 -8.76 16.92 7.33
C PRO A 11 -8.80 16.50 5.87
N GLY A 12 -8.46 17.38 4.95
CA GLY A 12 -8.42 17.06 3.55
C GLY A 12 -7.23 16.22 3.11
N ALA A 13 -6.23 16.02 3.98
CA ALA A 13 -5.06 15.22 3.65
C ALA A 13 -5.29 13.73 3.87
N HIS A 14 -6.28 13.36 4.68
CA HIS A 14 -6.57 11.97 4.97
C HIS A 14 -7.81 11.50 4.23
N GLY A 15 -7.83 10.21 3.91
CA GLY A 15 -9.02 9.55 3.41
C GLY A 15 -9.46 9.98 2.03
N LYS A 16 -8.62 10.68 1.29
CA LYS A 16 -8.95 11.05 -0.09
C LYS A 16 -8.88 9.89 -1.03
N VAL A 17 -8.05 8.90 -0.74
CA VAL A 17 -7.87 7.70 -1.55
C VAL A 17 -8.65 6.55 -0.95
N PHE A 18 -8.45 6.30 0.34
CA PHE A 18 -9.05 5.17 1.03
C PHE A 18 -10.20 5.62 1.91
N THR A 19 -11.25 4.80 1.97
CA THR A 19 -12.30 5.01 2.97
C THR A 19 -11.73 4.75 4.36
N PRO A 20 -12.38 5.23 5.43
CA PRO A 20 -11.93 4.90 6.79
C PRO A 20 -11.83 3.41 7.06
N THR A 21 -12.76 2.62 6.53
CA THR A 21 -12.73 1.16 6.67
C THR A 21 -11.55 0.54 5.96
N GLU A 22 -11.29 0.96 4.72
CA GLU A 22 -10.13 0.50 3.96
C GLU A 22 -8.83 0.87 4.67
N ARG A 23 -8.74 2.10 5.16
CA ARG A 23 -7.54 2.56 5.85
C ARG A 23 -7.27 1.76 7.12
N ALA A 24 -8.30 1.47 7.89
CA ALA A 24 -8.19 0.64 9.10
C ALA A 24 -7.75 -0.78 8.74
N TYR A 25 -8.30 -1.33 7.66
CA TYR A 25 -7.91 -2.66 7.20
C TYR A 25 -6.43 -2.70 6.82
N LEU A 26 -5.99 -1.75 6.00
CA LEU A 26 -4.60 -1.68 5.55
C LEU A 26 -3.63 -1.53 6.72
N ALA A 27 -3.98 -0.70 7.70
CA ALA A 27 -3.13 -0.46 8.86
C ALA A 27 -2.94 -1.71 9.73
N GLY A 28 -3.86 -2.66 9.65
CA GLY A 28 -3.80 -3.90 10.41
C GLY A 28 -3.11 -5.06 9.69
N GLN A 29 -2.65 -4.85 8.44
CA GLN A 29 -2.08 -5.93 7.65
C GLN A 29 -0.55 -5.85 7.65
N PRO A 30 0.15 -6.98 7.89
CA PRO A 30 1.61 -6.97 7.99
C PRO A 30 2.32 -7.02 6.64
N LEU A 31 1.69 -7.56 5.61
CA LEU A 31 2.33 -7.79 4.32
C LEU A 31 1.45 -7.37 3.17
N ALA A 32 2.11 -6.98 2.10
CA ALA A 32 1.49 -6.77 0.80
C ALA A 32 2.24 -7.61 -0.24
N ARG A 33 1.65 -7.73 -1.42
CA ARG A 33 2.29 -8.37 -2.57
C ARG A 33 2.44 -7.30 -3.63
N LEU A 34 3.68 -7.01 -3.99
CA LEU A 34 4.01 -5.99 -4.98
C LEU A 34 4.24 -6.66 -6.33
N ALA A 35 3.48 -6.25 -7.33
CA ALA A 35 3.65 -6.66 -8.70
C ALA A 35 4.36 -5.57 -9.49
N THR A 36 5.41 -5.96 -10.19
CA THR A 36 6.19 -5.08 -11.07
C THR A 36 6.38 -5.76 -12.42
N THR A 37 6.79 -4.99 -13.42
CA THR A 37 7.08 -5.52 -14.75
C THR A 37 8.58 -5.68 -14.91
N GLY A 38 9.00 -6.91 -15.24
CA GLY A 38 10.42 -7.23 -15.43
C GLY A 38 10.98 -6.75 -16.74
N PRO A 39 12.30 -6.91 -16.94
CA PRO A 39 12.97 -6.42 -18.16
C PRO A 39 12.45 -7.03 -19.46
N ASP A 40 11.93 -8.25 -19.38
CA ASP A 40 11.35 -8.95 -20.54
C ASP A 40 9.87 -8.65 -20.75
N GLY A 41 9.30 -7.74 -19.93
CA GLY A 41 7.88 -7.41 -19.99
C GLY A 41 7.00 -8.34 -19.17
N GLY A 42 7.56 -9.38 -18.57
CA GLY A 42 6.79 -10.31 -17.74
C GLY A 42 6.47 -9.74 -16.36
N PRO A 43 5.31 -10.08 -15.79
CA PRO A 43 4.96 -9.66 -14.44
C PRO A 43 5.77 -10.43 -13.40
N GLN A 44 6.16 -9.73 -12.34
CA GLN A 44 6.85 -10.31 -11.20
C GLN A 44 6.12 -9.89 -9.93
N VAL A 45 6.11 -10.75 -8.92
CA VAL A 45 5.43 -10.46 -7.66
C VAL A 45 6.31 -10.88 -6.48
N ARG A 46 6.32 -10.05 -5.43
CA ARG A 46 7.07 -10.32 -4.20
C ARG A 46 6.27 -9.89 -2.99
N PRO A 47 6.36 -10.65 -1.89
CA PRO A 47 5.84 -10.16 -0.62
C PRO A 47 6.73 -9.03 -0.11
N VAL A 48 6.10 -8.00 0.42
CA VAL A 48 6.80 -6.82 0.92
C VAL A 48 6.13 -6.32 2.18
N GLY A 49 6.93 -5.70 3.06
CA GLY A 49 6.38 -4.86 4.13
C GLY A 49 6.01 -3.50 3.56
N PHE A 50 5.08 -2.83 4.19
CA PHE A 50 4.64 -1.51 3.72
C PHE A 50 4.23 -0.63 4.88
N VAL A 51 4.28 0.67 4.64
CA VAL A 51 3.75 1.68 5.56
C VAL A 51 2.74 2.52 4.81
N LEU A 52 1.55 2.67 5.39
CA LEU A 52 0.53 3.58 4.88
C LEU A 52 0.79 4.96 5.47
N ASN A 53 1.07 5.92 4.60
CA ASN A 53 1.33 7.30 5.00
C ASN A 53 0.02 8.06 5.21
N ASP A 54 0.10 9.20 5.90
CA ASP A 54 -1.08 10.00 6.19
C ASP A 54 -1.76 10.54 4.94
N ASP A 55 -1.01 10.75 3.88
CA ASP A 55 -1.55 11.23 2.60
C ASP A 55 -2.04 10.10 1.69
N ASP A 56 -2.15 8.88 2.22
CA ASP A 56 -2.60 7.69 1.51
C ASP A 56 -1.62 7.19 0.44
N THR A 57 -0.38 7.66 0.42
CA THR A 57 0.69 6.96 -0.29
C THR A 57 1.18 5.78 0.55
N LEU A 58 1.84 4.82 -0.09
CA LEU A 58 2.35 3.64 0.61
C LEU A 58 3.84 3.50 0.32
N ASP A 59 4.64 3.34 1.37
CA ASP A 59 6.08 3.16 1.24
C ASP A 59 6.45 1.69 1.37
N ILE A 60 7.17 1.20 0.37
CA ILE A 60 7.69 -0.16 0.34
C ILE A 60 9.17 -0.08 0.64
N GLY A 61 9.60 -0.73 1.73
CA GLY A 61 10.99 -0.78 2.12
C GLY A 61 11.58 -2.18 2.00
N GLY A 62 12.86 -2.29 2.28
CA GLY A 62 13.54 -3.57 2.31
C GLY A 62 15.03 -3.41 2.57
N PRO A 63 15.72 -4.51 2.93
CA PRO A 63 17.18 -4.50 3.04
C PRO A 63 17.78 -4.31 1.64
N THR A 64 18.82 -3.50 1.53
CA THR A 64 19.52 -3.27 0.26
C THR A 64 18.55 -3.03 -0.91
N MET A 65 17.57 -2.18 -0.69
CA MET A 65 16.44 -1.98 -1.64
C MET A 65 16.91 -1.70 -3.06
N ARG A 66 17.93 -0.86 -3.23
CA ARG A 66 18.46 -0.51 -4.58
C ARG A 66 18.96 -1.71 -5.37
N ARG A 67 19.34 -2.80 -4.69
CA ARG A 67 19.88 -4.00 -5.34
C ARG A 67 18.79 -5.00 -5.72
N THR A 68 17.56 -4.75 -5.34
CA THR A 68 16.48 -5.68 -5.62
C THR A 68 15.96 -5.52 -7.04
N GLN A 69 15.45 -6.63 -7.58
CA GLN A 69 14.89 -6.60 -8.92
C GLN A 69 13.62 -5.73 -8.95
N LYS A 70 12.80 -5.77 -7.90
CA LYS A 70 11.60 -4.94 -7.84
C LYS A 70 11.91 -3.45 -7.91
N TYR A 71 13.01 -3.02 -7.30
CA TYR A 71 13.44 -1.62 -7.37
C TYR A 71 13.84 -1.25 -8.80
N ARG A 72 14.66 -2.09 -9.43
CA ARG A 72 15.07 -1.85 -10.81
C ARG A 72 13.89 -1.90 -11.78
N ASN A 73 12.95 -2.80 -11.54
CA ASN A 73 11.73 -2.88 -12.36
C ASN A 73 10.92 -1.60 -12.26
N ALA A 74 10.69 -1.11 -11.03
CA ALA A 74 9.93 0.11 -10.81
C ALA A 74 10.65 1.34 -11.36
N GLN A 75 11.97 1.34 -11.33
CA GLN A 75 12.76 2.43 -11.91
C GLN A 75 12.56 2.51 -13.43
N ALA A 76 12.58 1.37 -14.10
CA ALA A 76 12.42 1.31 -15.55
C ALA A 76 10.95 1.42 -15.98
N ARG A 77 10.05 0.85 -15.22
CA ARG A 77 8.60 0.83 -15.50
C ARG A 77 7.86 1.08 -14.20
N PRO A 78 7.49 2.34 -13.95
CA PRO A 78 6.97 2.74 -12.64
C PRO A 78 5.53 2.31 -12.35
N GLU A 79 4.80 1.83 -13.32
CA GLU A 79 3.45 1.31 -13.07
C GLU A 79 3.54 0.00 -12.29
N VAL A 80 2.87 -0.04 -11.16
CA VAL A 80 2.92 -1.18 -10.23
C VAL A 80 1.53 -1.47 -9.69
N SER A 81 1.39 -2.65 -9.09
CA SER A 81 0.19 -3.02 -8.38
C SER A 81 0.56 -3.59 -7.02
N LEU A 82 -0.19 -3.21 -6.00
CA LEU A 82 0.02 -3.67 -4.64
C LEU A 82 -1.26 -4.35 -4.17
N LEU A 83 -1.13 -5.58 -3.69
CA LEU A 83 -2.26 -6.35 -3.20
C LEU A 83 -2.07 -6.61 -1.70
N ILE A 84 -3.07 -6.24 -0.93
CA ILE A 84 -3.15 -6.54 0.50
C ILE A 84 -4.43 -7.33 0.70
N ASP A 85 -4.32 -8.57 1.15
CA ASP A 85 -5.46 -9.46 1.29
C ASP A 85 -5.25 -10.46 2.41
N ASP A 86 -6.34 -10.99 2.91
CA ASP A 86 -6.33 -12.10 3.86
C ASP A 86 -7.70 -12.79 3.83
N MET A 87 -7.84 -13.80 4.68
CA MET A 87 -9.13 -14.43 4.94
C MET A 87 -9.74 -13.73 6.14
N ALA A 88 -10.98 -13.27 5.99
CA ALA A 88 -11.70 -12.68 7.10
C ALA A 88 -11.93 -13.71 8.19
N PRO A 89 -11.90 -13.30 9.46
CA PRO A 89 -12.22 -14.22 10.56
C PRO A 89 -13.62 -14.83 10.42
N ALA A 90 -13.83 -15.97 11.07
CA ALA A 90 -15.12 -16.65 11.01
C ALA A 90 -16.27 -15.82 11.60
N ASP A 91 -15.94 -14.86 12.46
CA ASP A 91 -16.92 -13.97 13.09
C ASP A 91 -16.95 -12.58 12.47
N ASP A 92 -16.34 -12.39 11.30
CA ASP A 92 -16.35 -11.10 10.64
C ASP A 92 -17.79 -10.66 10.32
N PRO A 93 -18.15 -9.42 10.61
CA PRO A 93 -19.54 -8.97 10.40
C PRO A 93 -19.93 -8.78 8.94
N VAL A 94 -18.95 -8.68 8.03
CA VAL A 94 -19.23 -8.41 6.63
C VAL A 94 -19.10 -9.66 5.76
N ALA A 95 -18.01 -10.38 5.90
CA ALA A 95 -17.70 -11.52 5.03
C ALA A 95 -17.04 -12.64 5.84
N PRO A 96 -17.76 -13.26 6.77
CA PRO A 96 -17.16 -14.23 7.70
C PRO A 96 -16.53 -15.40 6.95
N GLY A 97 -15.23 -15.61 7.18
CA GLY A 97 -14.49 -16.71 6.60
C GLY A 97 -14.17 -16.55 5.11
N TRP A 98 -14.50 -15.42 4.50
CA TRP A 98 -14.25 -15.18 3.07
C TRP A 98 -12.97 -14.40 2.85
N GLY A 99 -12.44 -14.48 1.63
CA GLY A 99 -11.34 -13.62 1.24
C GLY A 99 -11.78 -12.17 1.14
N ARG A 100 -10.88 -11.27 1.57
CA ARG A 100 -11.10 -9.82 1.52
C ARG A 100 -9.80 -9.14 1.17
N GLY A 101 -9.86 -7.92 0.70
CA GLY A 101 -8.63 -7.22 0.40
C GLY A 101 -8.80 -5.93 -0.36
N VAL A 102 -7.65 -5.37 -0.69
CA VAL A 102 -7.53 -4.15 -1.48
C VAL A 102 -6.42 -4.34 -2.50
N GLU A 103 -6.72 -4.09 -3.76
CA GLU A 103 -5.71 -3.96 -4.80
C GLU A 103 -5.52 -2.48 -5.09
N ILE A 104 -4.26 -2.03 -5.13
CA ILE A 104 -3.90 -0.65 -5.36
C ILE A 104 -3.03 -0.60 -6.60
N ARG A 105 -3.55 -0.07 -7.70
CA ARG A 105 -2.76 0.17 -8.90
C ARG A 105 -2.25 1.59 -8.85
N GLY A 106 -0.98 1.78 -9.14
CA GLY A 106 -0.40 3.10 -9.00
C GLY A 106 0.95 3.24 -9.66
N ARG A 107 1.59 4.33 -9.33
CA ARG A 107 2.89 4.68 -9.87
C ARG A 107 3.90 4.73 -8.73
N ALA A 108 5.03 4.09 -8.93
CA ALA A 108 6.13 4.09 -7.96
C ALA A 108 7.03 5.30 -8.17
N GLU A 109 7.37 5.95 -7.08
CA GLU A 109 8.40 6.98 -7.00
C GLU A 109 9.54 6.43 -6.15
N LEU A 110 10.77 6.59 -6.63
CA LEU A 110 11.95 6.12 -5.92
C LEU A 110 12.47 7.23 -5.04
N LEU A 111 12.51 7.00 -3.74
CA LEU A 111 12.94 8.00 -2.76
C LEU A 111 14.00 7.43 -1.84
N THR A 112 14.84 8.30 -1.32
CA THR A 112 15.75 8.00 -0.22
C THR A 112 15.32 8.84 0.96
N LEU A 113 14.90 8.19 2.03
CA LEU A 113 14.42 8.86 3.24
C LEU A 113 15.58 9.10 4.21
N ASP A 114 15.32 9.91 5.23
CA ASP A 114 16.32 10.16 6.29
C ASP A 114 16.51 8.93 7.19
N ALA A 115 15.50 8.09 7.27
CA ALA A 115 15.52 6.85 8.05
C ALA A 115 14.62 5.82 7.38
N PRO A 116 14.89 4.51 7.61
CA PRO A 116 14.01 3.49 7.06
C PRO A 116 12.58 3.63 7.58
N PRO A 117 11.58 3.35 6.76
CA PRO A 117 10.18 3.48 7.19
C PRO A 117 9.77 2.42 8.22
N MET A 118 10.50 1.31 8.27
CA MET A 118 10.25 0.21 9.20
C MET A 118 11.54 -0.59 9.36
N ALA A 119 11.61 -1.45 10.37
CA ALA A 119 12.74 -2.33 10.63
C ALA A 119 14.09 -1.59 10.53
N PRO A 120 14.31 -0.56 11.37
CA PRO A 120 15.45 0.37 11.18
C PRO A 120 16.83 -0.29 11.27
N ASP A 121 16.92 -1.45 11.90
CA ASP A 121 18.20 -2.18 11.99
C ASP A 121 18.48 -3.03 10.75
N PHE A 122 17.54 -3.18 9.85
CA PHE A 122 17.65 -4.10 8.71
C PHE A 122 17.37 -3.44 7.38
N PHE A 123 16.47 -2.50 7.33
CA PHE A 123 16.03 -1.89 6.06
C PHE A 123 16.91 -0.71 5.68
N SER A 124 17.09 -0.52 4.40
CA SER A 124 17.77 0.66 3.87
C SER A 124 16.84 1.87 3.89
N ASN A 125 17.40 3.05 3.62
CA ASN A 125 16.65 4.29 3.54
C ASN A 125 15.91 4.45 2.20
N ASP A 126 16.21 3.60 1.23
CA ASP A 126 15.56 3.68 -0.08
C ASP A 126 14.21 3.00 -0.04
N VAL A 127 13.22 3.67 -0.63
CA VAL A 127 11.86 3.16 -0.68
C VAL A 127 11.27 3.34 -2.06
N LEU A 128 10.27 2.52 -2.34
CA LEU A 128 9.33 2.78 -3.43
C LEU A 128 8.08 3.39 -2.80
N ARG A 129 7.77 4.62 -3.13
CA ARG A 129 6.54 5.27 -2.70
C ARG A 129 5.49 5.09 -3.77
N ILE A 130 4.43 4.39 -3.42
CA ILE A 130 3.34 4.11 -4.34
C ILE A 130 2.31 5.23 -4.25
N HIS A 131 2.03 5.86 -5.38
CA HIS A 131 0.97 6.86 -5.54
C HIS A 131 -0.23 6.17 -6.16
N PRO A 132 -1.30 5.93 -5.40
CA PRO A 132 -2.46 5.22 -5.93
C PRO A 132 -3.13 5.94 -7.09
N ARG A 133 -3.56 5.17 -8.08
CA ARG A 133 -4.32 5.64 -9.24
C ARG A 133 -5.67 4.97 -9.33
N ARG A 134 -5.76 3.72 -8.91
CA ARG A 134 -7.00 2.97 -8.87
C ARG A 134 -7.01 2.06 -7.66
N VAL A 135 -8.13 2.02 -6.98
CA VAL A 135 -8.35 1.18 -5.80
C VAL A 135 -9.48 0.21 -6.11
N ILE A 136 -9.27 -1.05 -5.81
CA ILE A 136 -10.28 -2.10 -5.92
C ILE A 136 -10.32 -2.81 -4.57
N ALA A 137 -11.42 -2.66 -3.83
CA ALA A 137 -11.59 -3.27 -2.52
C ALA A 137 -12.77 -4.23 -2.58
N TRP A 138 -12.70 -5.32 -1.81
CA TRP A 138 -13.79 -6.29 -1.76
C TRP A 138 -13.92 -6.86 -0.36
N HIS A 139 -15.18 -7.08 0.03
CA HIS A 139 -15.58 -7.72 1.29
C HIS A 139 -15.06 -7.01 2.55
N LEU A 140 -14.85 -5.73 2.49
CA LEU A 140 -14.47 -4.91 3.65
C LEU A 140 -15.65 -4.16 4.23
N GLU A 141 -16.56 -3.71 3.38
CA GLU A 141 -17.73 -2.92 3.80
C GLU A 141 -18.99 -3.66 3.38
N PRO A 142 -20.09 -3.46 4.11
CA PRO A 142 -21.36 -4.01 3.68
C PRO A 142 -21.72 -3.45 2.31
N ASP A 143 -21.77 -4.31 1.35
CA ASP A 143 -22.18 -3.96 0.00
C ASP A 143 -23.07 -5.09 -0.50
N ASP A 144 -23.43 -5.06 -1.74
CA ASP A 144 -24.26 -6.08 -2.34
C ASP A 144 -23.43 -7.22 -2.94
N GLY A 145 -22.23 -7.45 -2.42
CA GLY A 145 -21.30 -8.47 -2.90
C GLY A 145 -20.43 -8.00 -4.05
N ARG A 146 -20.48 -6.73 -4.38
CA ARG A 146 -19.65 -6.17 -5.44
C ARG A 146 -18.35 -5.63 -4.89
N SER A 147 -17.31 -5.67 -5.69
CA SER A 147 -16.08 -4.98 -5.34
C SER A 147 -16.30 -3.46 -5.47
N GLN A 148 -15.68 -2.71 -4.57
CA GLN A 148 -15.64 -1.26 -4.65
C GLN A 148 -14.44 -0.87 -5.49
N SER A 149 -14.67 -0.38 -6.69
CA SER A 149 -13.54 0.01 -7.54
C SER A 149 -13.72 1.45 -8.01
N ARG A 150 -12.61 2.20 -7.99
CA ARG A 150 -12.64 3.61 -8.37
C ARG A 150 -11.27 4.10 -8.76
N ASP A 151 -11.25 5.11 -9.63
CA ASP A 151 -10.03 5.84 -9.95
C ASP A 151 -9.79 6.90 -8.88
N VAL A 152 -8.52 7.13 -8.54
CA VAL A 152 -8.08 8.06 -7.51
C VAL A 152 -6.81 8.77 -7.98
N GLY A 153 -6.41 9.84 -7.29
CA GLY A 153 -5.16 10.56 -7.57
C GLY A 153 -5.29 11.66 -8.61
#